data_6544076806f2173cc54dc32040beba9f
#
_entry.id   6544076806f2173cc54dc32040beba9f
#
_cell.length_a   1.000
_cell.length_b   1.000
_cell.length_c   1.000
_cell.angle_alpha   90.00
_cell.angle_beta   90.00
_cell.angle_gamma   90.00
#
_symmetry.space_group_name_H-M   'P 1'
#
loop_
_entity.id
_entity.type
_entity.pdbx_description
1 polymer ?
#
loop_
_entity_poly.entity_id
_entity_poly.type
_entity_poly.pdbx_seq_one_letter_code
_entity_poly.pdbx_strand_id
1 'polypeptide(L)'
;GFAIWFGFVPLIHIWLNQTKKESARLTFLSAIISNTIAFYWIGLNSGASFIPVFLSLTGAVLYLSFLLAIFGWIISWFEIKRRGIALIIIPFLWVTMEWLRSFGPLGFPWANLAITQTKFLPIIQIIDFTGSEGIGFWIMILNTYIYYLIINNSVNKKIITLFIIFIIPWIYGTLRIDQLNDKEWEFRTVAAIQPNINPNQKWEPTYRKTLISIMDSLNNEAYNMKPKLVLWPEAALPVYMRVSSIKQVYEKKVYESNIPLIMGTVDFKRDKVDRKVFNGSIYFGLNENKIYHKLLLVPFAEYIPLSEKFSFLKQLNFGQANFSHGSEFTTFPLDSIYFSNIICYESSHPSIARGFINNGARFLTIQANDAWLQNSSGVRQHFELARLRAIEFRTGIIRSANTGISGIIDPTGLIKHKVNFSDQEVFQGDVLLNKGLTFYASFGNLFSQLCFVLILLQGAFILISKK
;
A
#
# COMPACT_ATOMS: atom_id res chain seq x y z
N GLY A 1 -7.07 10.58 -12.85
CA GLY A 1 -7.52 11.20 -11.60
C GLY A 1 -8.84 11.95 -11.74
N PHE A 2 -8.99 12.87 -12.72
CA PHE A 2 -10.16 13.79 -12.80
C PHE A 2 -11.52 13.11 -12.92
N ALA A 3 -11.63 12.02 -13.70
CA ALA A 3 -12.91 11.34 -13.92
C ALA A 3 -13.59 10.88 -12.64
N ILE A 4 -12.84 10.57 -11.58
CA ILE A 4 -13.39 10.09 -10.31
C ILE A 4 -14.13 11.20 -9.53
N TRP A 5 -13.88 12.47 -9.83
CA TRP A 5 -14.52 13.61 -9.14
C TRP A 5 -16.02 13.70 -9.46
N PHE A 6 -16.48 13.09 -10.56
CA PHE A 6 -17.88 13.02 -10.97
C PHE A 6 -18.32 11.61 -11.42
N GLY A 7 -17.40 10.66 -11.41
CA GLY A 7 -17.63 9.30 -11.95
C GLY A 7 -18.69 8.49 -11.19
N PHE A 8 -18.97 8.83 -9.92
CA PHE A 8 -20.01 8.17 -9.14
C PHE A 8 -21.39 8.79 -9.30
N VAL A 9 -21.54 9.95 -9.98
CA VAL A 9 -22.83 10.63 -10.17
C VAL A 9 -23.91 9.72 -10.76
N PRO A 10 -23.64 8.89 -11.80
CA PRO A 10 -24.64 7.95 -12.32
C PRO A 10 -25.03 6.86 -11.30
N LEU A 11 -24.07 6.35 -10.52
CA LEU A 11 -24.36 5.36 -9.48
C LEU A 11 -25.17 5.97 -8.33
N ILE A 12 -24.89 7.20 -7.94
CA ILE A 12 -25.67 7.94 -6.94
C ILE A 12 -27.13 8.05 -7.41
N HIS A 13 -27.35 8.35 -8.69
CA HIS A 13 -28.70 8.38 -9.24
C HIS A 13 -29.41 7.03 -9.10
N ILE A 14 -28.74 5.93 -9.38
CA ILE A 14 -29.25 4.56 -9.20
C ILE A 14 -29.59 4.30 -7.73
N TRP A 15 -28.67 4.60 -6.80
CA TRP A 15 -28.86 4.34 -5.36
C TRP A 15 -30.04 5.08 -4.75
N LEU A 16 -30.35 6.27 -5.26
CA LEU A 16 -31.44 7.12 -4.73
C LEU A 16 -32.80 6.83 -5.37
N ASN A 17 -32.84 6.27 -6.59
CA ASN A 17 -34.07 6.16 -7.35
C ASN A 17 -34.52 4.71 -7.60
N GLN A 18 -33.69 3.71 -7.24
CA GLN A 18 -34.01 2.30 -7.48
C GLN A 18 -34.31 1.57 -6.17
N THR A 19 -34.94 0.37 -6.29
CA THR A 19 -35.10 -0.53 -5.14
C THR A 19 -33.73 -1.03 -4.64
N LYS A 20 -33.65 -1.45 -3.38
CA LYS A 20 -32.41 -2.01 -2.79
C LYS A 20 -31.80 -3.13 -3.63
N LYS A 21 -32.65 -4.03 -4.15
CA LYS A 21 -32.19 -5.16 -4.97
C LYS A 21 -31.62 -4.69 -6.31
N GLU A 22 -32.29 -3.75 -6.95
CA GLU A 22 -31.84 -3.21 -8.22
C GLU A 22 -30.61 -2.34 -8.08
N SER A 23 -30.53 -1.51 -7.04
CA SER A 23 -29.31 -0.75 -6.70
C SER A 23 -28.10 -1.66 -6.47
N ALA A 24 -28.26 -2.76 -5.72
CA ALA A 24 -27.20 -3.75 -5.53
C ALA A 24 -26.78 -4.41 -6.85
N ARG A 25 -27.74 -4.82 -7.69
CA ARG A 25 -27.48 -5.48 -8.97
C ARG A 25 -26.72 -4.58 -9.93
N LEU A 26 -27.20 -3.35 -10.12
CA LEU A 26 -26.58 -2.40 -11.06
C LEU A 26 -25.19 -1.94 -10.55
N THR A 27 -25.05 -1.76 -9.23
CA THR A 27 -23.74 -1.48 -8.64
C THR A 27 -22.78 -2.65 -8.83
N PHE A 28 -23.22 -3.89 -8.64
CA PHE A 28 -22.40 -5.08 -8.88
C PHE A 28 -21.89 -5.15 -10.32
N LEU A 29 -22.80 -4.97 -11.29
CA LEU A 29 -22.42 -5.01 -12.73
C LEU A 29 -21.43 -3.90 -13.10
N SER A 30 -21.68 -2.67 -12.62
CA SER A 30 -20.76 -1.55 -12.82
C SER A 30 -19.41 -1.80 -12.14
N ALA A 31 -19.42 -2.38 -10.94
CA ALA A 31 -18.23 -2.70 -10.18
C ALA A 31 -17.39 -3.82 -10.84
N ILE A 32 -18.00 -4.82 -11.46
CA ILE A 32 -17.25 -5.83 -12.24
C ILE A 32 -16.44 -5.14 -13.33
N ILE A 33 -17.02 -4.25 -14.09
CA ILE A 33 -16.33 -3.54 -15.17
C ILE A 33 -15.18 -2.68 -14.61
N SER A 34 -15.50 -1.85 -13.62
CA SER A 34 -14.49 -0.93 -13.05
C SER A 34 -13.36 -1.66 -12.32
N ASN A 35 -13.65 -2.71 -11.54
CA ASN A 35 -12.64 -3.50 -10.86
C ASN A 35 -11.79 -4.32 -11.85
N THR A 36 -12.38 -4.84 -12.93
CA THR A 36 -11.60 -5.51 -13.98
C THR A 36 -10.60 -4.55 -14.62
N ILE A 37 -11.03 -3.33 -14.95
CA ILE A 37 -10.14 -2.30 -15.52
C ILE A 37 -9.07 -1.87 -14.51
N ALA A 38 -9.41 -1.72 -13.23
CA ALA A 38 -8.48 -1.27 -12.20
C ALA A 38 -7.44 -2.34 -11.82
N PHE A 39 -7.81 -3.62 -11.85
CA PHE A 39 -7.03 -4.73 -11.31
C PHE A 39 -6.70 -5.84 -12.31
N TYR A 40 -6.87 -5.62 -13.63
CA TYR A 40 -6.51 -6.60 -14.68
C TYR A 40 -5.09 -7.15 -14.53
N TRP A 41 -4.20 -6.36 -13.96
CA TRP A 41 -2.80 -6.72 -13.74
C TRP A 41 -2.62 -7.93 -12.80
N ILE A 42 -3.59 -8.26 -11.94
CA ILE A 42 -3.56 -9.51 -11.16
C ILE A 42 -3.53 -10.72 -12.10
N GLY A 43 -4.19 -10.63 -13.25
CA GLY A 43 -4.20 -11.66 -14.28
C GLY A 43 -2.91 -11.76 -15.10
N LEU A 44 -1.95 -10.85 -14.90
CA LEU A 44 -0.66 -10.87 -15.61
C LEU A 44 0.44 -11.62 -14.85
N ASN A 45 0.13 -12.15 -13.65
CA ASN A 45 1.12 -12.81 -12.80
C ASN A 45 1.79 -13.98 -13.51
N SER A 46 3.08 -13.83 -13.85
CA SER A 46 3.88 -14.84 -14.54
C SER A 46 4.49 -15.89 -13.60
N GLY A 47 4.28 -15.77 -12.29
CA GLY A 47 4.82 -16.68 -11.27
C GLY A 47 3.98 -17.94 -11.04
N ALA A 48 2.81 -18.06 -11.66
CA ALA A 48 1.93 -19.21 -11.52
C ALA A 48 1.30 -19.60 -12.86
N SER A 49 0.70 -20.81 -12.93
CA SER A 49 0.01 -21.25 -14.13
C SER A 49 -1.29 -20.49 -14.38
N PHE A 50 -1.80 -20.55 -15.61
CA PHE A 50 -2.95 -19.76 -16.06
C PHE A 50 -4.20 -19.90 -15.16
N ILE A 51 -4.56 -21.12 -14.76
CA ILE A 51 -5.79 -21.36 -14.00
C ILE A 51 -5.79 -20.67 -12.63
N PRO A 52 -4.77 -20.83 -11.75
CA PRO A 52 -4.68 -20.08 -10.50
C PRO A 52 -4.70 -18.57 -10.68
N VAL A 53 -4.01 -18.04 -11.69
CA VAL A 53 -3.96 -16.60 -11.97
C VAL A 53 -5.32 -16.08 -12.39
N PHE A 54 -6.01 -16.79 -13.30
CA PHE A 54 -7.37 -16.45 -13.73
C PHE A 54 -8.37 -16.48 -12.55
N LEU A 55 -8.28 -17.52 -11.71
CA LEU A 55 -9.14 -17.63 -10.52
C LEU A 55 -8.86 -16.51 -9.51
N SER A 56 -7.60 -16.11 -9.34
CA SER A 56 -7.21 -15.00 -8.45
C SER A 56 -7.77 -13.67 -8.94
N LEU A 57 -7.66 -13.36 -10.23
CA LEU A 57 -8.26 -12.15 -10.81
C LEU A 57 -9.78 -12.18 -10.68
N THR A 58 -10.42 -13.27 -11.09
CA THR A 58 -11.88 -13.40 -11.05
C THR A 58 -12.39 -13.29 -9.62
N GLY A 59 -11.76 -13.99 -8.68
CA GLY A 59 -12.10 -13.94 -7.25
C GLY A 59 -11.96 -12.54 -6.66
N ALA A 60 -10.86 -11.84 -6.96
CA ALA A 60 -10.64 -10.47 -6.50
C ALA A 60 -11.71 -9.50 -7.07
N VAL A 61 -12.00 -9.58 -8.36
CA VAL A 61 -13.02 -8.74 -9.01
C VAL A 61 -14.41 -9.01 -8.42
N LEU A 62 -14.80 -10.27 -8.29
CA LEU A 62 -16.10 -10.63 -7.71
C LEU A 62 -16.21 -10.21 -6.25
N TYR A 63 -15.18 -10.44 -5.44
CA TYR A 63 -15.14 -10.03 -4.03
C TYR A 63 -15.32 -8.52 -3.87
N LEU A 64 -14.51 -7.72 -4.58
CA LEU A 64 -14.60 -6.26 -4.51
C LEU A 64 -15.93 -5.73 -5.05
N SER A 65 -16.47 -6.36 -6.10
CA SER A 65 -17.77 -5.98 -6.69
C SER A 65 -18.93 -6.32 -5.77
N PHE A 66 -18.84 -7.43 -5.05
CA PHE A 66 -19.83 -7.81 -4.04
C PHE A 66 -19.87 -6.82 -2.87
N LEU A 67 -18.73 -6.37 -2.38
CA LEU A 67 -18.67 -5.34 -1.34
C LEU A 67 -19.32 -4.02 -1.80
N LEU A 68 -19.10 -3.61 -3.05
CA LEU A 68 -19.74 -2.43 -3.61
C LEU A 68 -21.25 -2.64 -3.82
N ALA A 69 -21.70 -3.85 -4.15
CA ALA A 69 -23.12 -4.15 -4.23
C ALA A 69 -23.82 -4.02 -2.86
N ILE A 70 -23.17 -4.50 -1.78
CA ILE A 70 -23.66 -4.29 -0.41
C ILE A 70 -23.75 -2.79 -0.09
N PHE A 71 -22.75 -2.02 -0.48
CA PHE A 71 -22.75 -0.58 -0.31
C PHE A 71 -23.95 0.06 -1.01
N GLY A 72 -24.20 -0.25 -2.28
CA GLY A 72 -25.35 0.27 -3.02
C GLY A 72 -26.71 -0.15 -2.40
N TRP A 73 -26.78 -1.38 -1.87
CA TRP A 73 -27.95 -1.86 -1.15
C TRP A 73 -28.22 -1.06 0.14
N ILE A 74 -27.18 -0.80 0.93
CA ILE A 74 -27.28 -0.04 2.18
C ILE A 74 -27.72 1.42 1.89
N ILE A 75 -27.12 2.08 0.90
CA ILE A 75 -27.48 3.47 0.55
C ILE A 75 -28.97 3.53 0.14
N SER A 76 -29.42 2.64 -0.74
CA SER A 76 -30.82 2.60 -1.15
C SER A 76 -31.75 2.28 0.04
N TRP A 77 -31.31 1.47 1.01
CA TRP A 77 -32.08 1.23 2.23
C TRP A 77 -32.26 2.53 3.06
N PHE A 78 -31.20 3.31 3.22
CA PHE A 78 -31.27 4.62 3.92
C PHE A 78 -32.23 5.57 3.20
N GLU A 79 -32.15 5.68 1.87
CA GLU A 79 -32.99 6.58 1.08
C GLU A 79 -34.48 6.20 1.15
N ILE A 80 -34.81 4.91 1.04
CA ILE A 80 -36.18 4.42 1.14
C ILE A 80 -36.74 4.65 2.55
N LYS A 81 -35.93 4.55 3.58
CA LYS A 81 -36.37 4.75 4.96
C LYS A 81 -36.55 6.24 5.30
N ARG A 82 -35.67 7.09 4.80
CA ARG A 82 -35.72 8.55 5.00
C ARG A 82 -35.15 9.27 3.77
N ARG A 83 -36.06 9.77 2.95
CA ARG A 83 -35.69 10.42 1.69
C ARG A 83 -34.72 11.58 1.90
N GLY A 84 -33.69 11.64 1.06
CA GLY A 84 -32.65 12.66 1.06
C GLY A 84 -31.50 12.44 2.05
N ILE A 85 -31.62 11.48 2.98
CA ILE A 85 -30.57 11.19 3.97
C ILE A 85 -29.35 10.54 3.31
N ALA A 86 -29.55 9.77 2.24
CA ALA A 86 -28.51 9.02 1.57
C ALA A 86 -27.39 9.93 1.04
N LEU A 87 -27.71 11.12 0.51
CA LEU A 87 -26.69 12.07 0.05
C LEU A 87 -25.69 12.49 1.14
N ILE A 88 -26.16 12.56 2.39
CA ILE A 88 -25.30 12.86 3.53
C ILE A 88 -24.50 11.63 3.96
N ILE A 89 -25.12 10.47 3.88
CA ILE A 89 -24.54 9.21 4.38
C ILE A 89 -23.46 8.63 3.46
N ILE A 90 -23.57 8.81 2.15
CA ILE A 90 -22.65 8.25 1.15
C ILE A 90 -21.18 8.47 1.50
N PRO A 91 -20.68 9.68 1.81
CA PRO A 91 -19.26 9.88 2.13
C PRO A 91 -18.79 9.10 3.36
N PHE A 92 -19.59 9.07 4.42
CA PHE A 92 -19.27 8.35 5.66
C PHE A 92 -19.29 6.84 5.48
N LEU A 93 -20.28 6.32 4.75
CA LEU A 93 -20.36 4.90 4.46
C LEU A 93 -19.23 4.44 3.54
N TRP A 94 -18.79 5.30 2.61
CA TRP A 94 -17.65 5.00 1.74
C TRP A 94 -16.37 4.80 2.56
N VAL A 95 -16.04 5.74 3.45
CA VAL A 95 -14.91 5.62 4.39
C VAL A 95 -15.01 4.34 5.21
N THR A 96 -16.20 4.06 5.75
CA THR A 96 -16.46 2.84 6.51
C THR A 96 -16.17 1.57 5.69
N MET A 97 -16.60 1.54 4.44
CA MET A 97 -16.37 0.40 3.54
C MET A 97 -14.88 0.24 3.21
N GLU A 98 -14.16 1.31 2.86
CA GLU A 98 -12.72 1.25 2.57
C GLU A 98 -11.94 0.76 3.80
N TRP A 99 -12.28 1.27 4.97
CA TRP A 99 -11.67 0.87 6.23
C TRP A 99 -11.95 -0.60 6.57
N LEU A 100 -13.20 -1.05 6.53
CA LEU A 100 -13.56 -2.44 6.81
C LEU A 100 -12.94 -3.42 5.81
N ARG A 101 -12.81 -3.03 4.54
CA ARG A 101 -12.15 -3.81 3.50
C ARG A 101 -10.65 -4.02 3.73
N SER A 102 -10.01 -3.24 4.60
CA SER A 102 -8.59 -3.39 4.90
C SER A 102 -8.28 -4.53 5.89
N PHE A 103 -9.31 -5.12 6.52
CA PHE A 103 -9.14 -6.15 7.54
C PHE A 103 -9.30 -7.57 7.01
N GLY A 104 -8.72 -8.48 7.80
CA GLY A 104 -8.86 -9.92 7.61
C GLY A 104 -7.96 -10.52 6.53
N PRO A 105 -8.06 -11.84 6.34
CA PRO A 105 -7.18 -12.57 5.43
C PRO A 105 -7.32 -12.22 3.95
N LEU A 106 -8.42 -11.55 3.57
CA LEU A 106 -8.70 -11.02 2.23
C LEU A 106 -8.72 -9.49 2.22
N GLY A 107 -8.11 -8.86 3.24
CA GLY A 107 -8.01 -7.41 3.32
C GLY A 107 -7.28 -6.85 2.09
N PHE A 108 -7.91 -5.88 1.40
CA PHE A 108 -7.36 -5.31 0.17
C PHE A 108 -7.43 -3.78 0.15
N PRO A 109 -6.62 -3.09 0.97
CA PRO A 109 -6.59 -1.62 1.01
C PRO A 109 -6.04 -0.99 -0.27
N TRP A 110 -5.42 -1.75 -1.15
CA TRP A 110 -4.94 -1.30 -2.47
C TRP A 110 -6.02 -0.62 -3.30
N ALA A 111 -7.29 -1.02 -3.16
CA ALA A 111 -8.42 -0.44 -3.88
C ALA A 111 -8.94 0.89 -3.29
N ASN A 112 -8.17 1.59 -2.44
CA ASN A 112 -8.52 2.89 -1.87
C ASN A 112 -8.52 3.99 -2.94
N LEU A 113 -9.52 4.88 -2.94
CA LEU A 113 -9.64 5.96 -3.93
C LEU A 113 -8.50 6.97 -3.85
N ALA A 114 -7.80 7.11 -2.73
CA ALA A 114 -6.67 8.03 -2.59
C ALA A 114 -5.58 7.81 -3.64
N ILE A 115 -5.38 6.57 -4.09
CA ILE A 115 -4.38 6.23 -5.12
C ILE A 115 -4.65 6.96 -6.45
N THR A 116 -5.90 7.30 -6.72
CA THR A 116 -6.29 8.03 -7.94
C THR A 116 -5.87 9.50 -7.91
N GLN A 117 -5.54 10.03 -6.71
CA GLN A 117 -5.24 11.45 -6.47
C GLN A 117 -3.76 11.72 -6.19
N THR A 118 -2.90 10.71 -6.19
CA THR A 118 -1.48 10.87 -5.84
C THR A 118 -0.72 11.87 -6.71
N LYS A 119 -1.18 12.13 -7.94
CA LYS A 119 -0.61 13.15 -8.82
C LYS A 119 -0.97 14.59 -8.41
N PHE A 120 -1.96 14.78 -7.55
CA PHE A 120 -2.41 16.08 -7.03
C PHE A 120 -1.92 16.26 -5.60
N LEU A 121 -0.60 16.49 -5.44
CA LEU A 121 0.05 16.57 -4.13
C LEU A 121 -0.68 17.43 -3.10
N PRO A 122 -1.14 18.65 -3.43
CA PRO A 122 -1.86 19.45 -2.46
C PRO A 122 -3.12 18.76 -1.90
N ILE A 123 -3.90 18.10 -2.76
CA ILE A 123 -5.17 17.47 -2.34
C ILE A 123 -4.94 16.35 -1.32
N ILE A 124 -3.87 15.58 -1.47
CA ILE A 124 -3.61 14.41 -0.61
C ILE A 124 -2.89 14.75 0.69
N GLN A 125 -2.54 16.01 0.97
CA GLN A 125 -1.79 16.36 2.19
C GLN A 125 -2.55 16.09 3.49
N ILE A 126 -3.88 16.10 3.46
CA ILE A 126 -4.75 15.88 4.63
C ILE A 126 -4.63 14.46 5.21
N ILE A 127 -4.02 13.50 4.48
CA ILE A 127 -3.92 12.11 4.93
C ILE A 127 -3.01 11.94 6.15
N ASP A 128 -2.15 12.90 6.48
CA ASP A 128 -1.40 12.91 7.75
C ASP A 128 -2.32 13.08 8.98
N PHE A 129 -3.58 13.46 8.75
CA PHE A 129 -4.61 13.58 9.76
C PHE A 129 -5.66 12.46 9.64
N THR A 130 -6.21 12.25 8.45
CA THR A 130 -7.37 11.37 8.22
C THR A 130 -7.02 9.93 7.83
N GLY A 131 -5.77 9.68 7.42
CA GLY A 131 -5.44 8.51 6.62
C GLY A 131 -5.93 8.65 5.17
N SER A 132 -5.62 7.67 4.36
CA SER A 132 -5.99 7.64 2.93
C SER A 132 -7.50 7.72 2.69
N GLU A 133 -8.31 7.24 3.64
CA GLU A 133 -9.77 7.22 3.58
C GLU A 133 -10.38 8.64 3.54
N GLY A 134 -9.67 9.65 4.06
CA GLY A 134 -10.11 11.05 3.97
C GLY A 134 -10.23 11.56 2.53
N ILE A 135 -9.42 11.03 1.61
CA ILE A 135 -9.53 11.37 0.19
C ILE A 135 -10.77 10.72 -0.43
N GLY A 136 -11.06 9.47 -0.06
CA GLY A 136 -12.32 8.81 -0.45
C GLY A 136 -13.55 9.60 0.03
N PHE A 137 -13.51 10.09 1.27
CA PHE A 137 -14.54 10.97 1.82
C PHE A 137 -14.75 12.24 0.98
N TRP A 138 -13.67 12.94 0.68
CA TRP A 138 -13.70 14.15 -0.14
C TRP A 138 -14.23 13.90 -1.56
N ILE A 139 -13.79 12.83 -2.22
CA ILE A 139 -14.30 12.41 -3.55
C ILE A 139 -15.80 12.17 -3.50
N MET A 140 -16.31 11.50 -2.47
CA MET A 140 -17.73 11.24 -2.33
C MET A 140 -18.53 12.49 -2.03
N ILE A 141 -18.01 13.45 -1.25
CA ILE A 141 -18.64 14.78 -1.07
C ILE A 141 -18.78 15.49 -2.42
N LEU A 142 -17.74 15.52 -3.25
CA LEU A 142 -17.80 16.13 -4.58
C LEU A 142 -18.89 15.49 -5.43
N ASN A 143 -18.92 14.16 -5.53
CA ASN A 143 -19.88 13.43 -6.35
C ASN A 143 -21.33 13.65 -5.85
N THR A 144 -21.56 13.58 -4.53
CA THR A 144 -22.90 13.80 -3.97
C THR A 144 -23.37 15.23 -4.16
N TYR A 145 -22.45 16.20 -4.03
CA TYR A 145 -22.79 17.59 -4.24
C TYR A 145 -23.05 17.94 -5.72
N ILE A 146 -22.27 17.39 -6.65
CA ILE A 146 -22.50 17.53 -8.09
C ILE A 146 -23.88 16.94 -8.44
N TYR A 147 -24.20 15.74 -7.96
CA TYR A 147 -25.51 15.12 -8.14
C TYR A 147 -26.65 16.04 -7.61
N TYR A 148 -26.48 16.58 -6.39
CA TYR A 148 -27.43 17.52 -5.79
C TYR A 148 -27.67 18.76 -6.65
N LEU A 149 -26.63 19.32 -7.27
CA LEU A 149 -26.75 20.46 -8.18
C LEU A 149 -27.56 20.14 -9.44
N ILE A 150 -27.33 18.94 -10.00
CA ILE A 150 -28.02 18.47 -11.22
C ILE A 150 -29.51 18.34 -10.97
N ILE A 151 -29.91 17.65 -9.89
CA ILE A 151 -31.35 17.39 -9.64
C ILE A 151 -32.14 18.62 -9.23
N ASN A 152 -31.50 19.64 -8.65
CA ASN A 152 -32.20 20.83 -8.16
C ASN A 152 -32.16 22.02 -9.14
N ASN A 153 -31.62 21.85 -10.34
CA ASN A 153 -31.46 22.91 -11.36
C ASN A 153 -30.93 24.26 -10.78
N SER A 154 -30.09 24.20 -9.73
CA SER A 154 -29.68 25.32 -8.91
C SER A 154 -28.21 25.70 -9.05
N VAL A 155 -27.67 25.57 -10.26
CA VAL A 155 -26.23 25.72 -10.52
C VAL A 155 -25.71 27.11 -10.14
N ASN A 156 -26.43 28.17 -10.46
CA ASN A 156 -25.91 29.56 -10.41
C ASN A 156 -25.52 30.06 -9.00
N LYS A 157 -26.29 29.71 -7.95
CA LYS A 157 -26.00 30.18 -6.58
C LYS A 157 -25.17 29.21 -5.74
N LYS A 158 -25.13 27.95 -6.14
CA LYS A 158 -24.50 26.85 -5.36
C LYS A 158 -23.17 26.41 -5.95
N ILE A 159 -22.77 26.90 -7.12
CA ILE A 159 -21.47 26.57 -7.73
C ILE A 159 -20.30 27.06 -6.83
N ILE A 160 -20.53 28.14 -6.07
CA ILE A 160 -19.55 28.63 -5.10
C ILE A 160 -19.23 27.59 -4.05
N THR A 161 -20.24 26.85 -3.56
CA THR A 161 -20.00 25.76 -2.58
C THR A 161 -19.18 24.63 -3.21
N LEU A 162 -19.44 24.26 -4.47
CA LEU A 162 -18.62 23.27 -5.18
C LEU A 162 -17.17 23.74 -5.27
N PHE A 163 -16.96 25.01 -5.61
CA PHE A 163 -15.63 25.61 -5.65
C PHE A 163 -14.95 25.57 -4.27
N ILE A 164 -15.68 25.88 -3.20
CA ILE A 164 -15.17 25.81 -1.81
C ILE A 164 -14.76 24.37 -1.45
N ILE A 165 -15.60 23.37 -1.74
CA ILE A 165 -15.28 21.95 -1.49
C ILE A 165 -13.99 21.54 -2.19
N PHE A 166 -13.74 22.10 -3.37
CA PHE A 166 -12.54 21.79 -4.16
C PHE A 166 -11.32 22.57 -3.68
N ILE A 167 -11.48 23.88 -3.44
CA ILE A 167 -10.34 24.79 -3.19
C ILE A 167 -9.76 24.66 -1.78
N ILE A 168 -10.59 24.32 -0.78
CA ILE A 168 -10.12 24.17 0.61
C ILE A 168 -9.02 23.12 0.77
N PRO A 169 -9.18 21.86 0.32
CA PRO A 169 -8.10 20.87 0.39
C PRO A 169 -6.87 21.31 -0.40
N TRP A 170 -7.05 22.00 -1.52
CA TRP A 170 -5.95 22.50 -2.33
C TRP A 170 -5.14 23.58 -1.61
N ILE A 171 -5.80 24.59 -1.04
CA ILE A 171 -5.14 25.66 -0.26
C ILE A 171 -4.44 25.05 0.97
N TYR A 172 -5.17 24.21 1.74
CA TYR A 172 -4.59 23.53 2.89
C TYR A 172 -3.31 22.78 2.51
N GLY A 173 -3.38 21.99 1.46
CA GLY A 173 -2.25 21.17 1.05
C GLY A 173 -1.07 21.97 0.51
N THR A 174 -1.31 23.06 -0.22
CA THR A 174 -0.25 23.97 -0.67
C THR A 174 0.47 24.58 0.52
N LEU A 175 -0.29 25.18 1.47
CA LEU A 175 0.28 25.76 2.68
C LEU A 175 1.02 24.71 3.52
N ARG A 176 0.50 23.48 3.55
CA ARG A 176 1.15 22.37 4.27
C ARG A 176 2.49 21.95 3.64
N ILE A 177 2.55 21.90 2.31
CA ILE A 177 3.80 21.62 1.58
C ILE A 177 4.82 22.72 1.85
N ASP A 178 4.42 24.00 1.75
CA ASP A 178 5.31 25.13 2.01
C ASP A 178 5.88 25.08 3.44
N GLN A 179 5.01 24.86 4.44
CA GLN A 179 5.44 24.68 5.83
C GLN A 179 6.45 23.53 6.03
N LEU A 180 6.34 22.47 5.24
CA LEU A 180 7.24 21.33 5.33
C LEU A 180 8.55 21.60 4.59
N ASN A 181 8.52 22.36 3.48
CA ASN A 181 9.70 22.74 2.72
C ASN A 181 10.57 23.74 3.48
N ASP A 182 9.97 24.62 4.28
CA ASP A 182 10.69 25.60 5.12
C ASP A 182 11.37 24.99 6.35
N LYS A 183 11.11 23.69 6.63
CA LYS A 183 11.73 23.01 7.76
C LYS A 183 13.13 22.50 7.41
N GLU A 184 14.07 22.69 8.33
CA GLU A 184 15.31 21.94 8.30
C GLU A 184 15.05 20.49 8.62
N TRP A 185 15.38 19.59 7.71
CA TRP A 185 15.24 18.15 7.87
C TRP A 185 16.59 17.50 8.17
N GLU A 186 16.61 16.66 9.21
CA GLU A 186 17.66 15.67 9.30
C GLU A 186 17.47 14.62 8.21
N PHE A 187 18.56 14.07 7.70
CA PHE A 187 18.52 13.04 6.65
C PHE A 187 19.60 11.98 6.86
N ARG A 188 19.45 10.88 6.13
CA ARG A 188 20.53 9.91 5.91
C ARG A 188 20.65 9.65 4.43
N THR A 189 21.86 9.71 3.92
CA THR A 189 22.13 9.34 2.53
C THR A 189 22.12 7.82 2.42
N VAL A 190 21.22 7.28 1.64
CA VAL A 190 21.01 5.84 1.45
C VAL A 190 21.17 5.52 -0.03
N ALA A 191 21.92 4.46 -0.34
CA ALA A 191 21.98 3.92 -1.69
C ALA A 191 21.02 2.74 -1.85
N ALA A 192 20.40 2.61 -3.00
CA ALA A 192 19.54 1.50 -3.34
C ALA A 192 19.89 0.91 -4.70
N ILE A 193 19.64 -0.38 -4.86
CA ILE A 193 19.98 -1.15 -6.06
C ILE A 193 18.71 -1.67 -6.70
N GLN A 194 18.51 -1.37 -8.00
CA GLN A 194 17.55 -2.03 -8.87
C GLN A 194 18.31 -2.91 -9.86
N PRO A 195 18.44 -4.22 -9.63
CA PRO A 195 19.29 -5.09 -10.46
C PRO A 195 18.62 -5.57 -11.73
N ASN A 196 17.31 -5.45 -11.86
CA ASN A 196 16.51 -5.91 -12.99
C ASN A 196 16.76 -7.37 -13.40
N ILE A 197 16.74 -8.27 -12.43
CA ILE A 197 16.99 -9.70 -12.65
C ILE A 197 15.69 -10.41 -13.01
N ASN A 198 15.74 -11.23 -14.08
CA ASN A 198 14.60 -12.03 -14.51
C ASN A 198 14.15 -12.99 -13.38
N PRO A 199 12.89 -12.90 -12.90
CA PRO A 199 12.41 -13.70 -11.79
C PRO A 199 12.39 -15.20 -12.09
N ASN A 200 12.24 -15.63 -13.33
CA ASN A 200 12.23 -17.03 -13.74
C ASN A 200 13.62 -17.66 -13.69
N GLN A 201 14.67 -16.90 -14.00
CA GLN A 201 16.07 -17.37 -13.94
C GLN A 201 16.65 -17.33 -12.53
N LYS A 202 16.14 -16.44 -11.70
CA LYS A 202 16.66 -16.19 -10.34
C LYS A 202 16.79 -17.43 -9.48
N TRP A 203 15.88 -18.38 -9.60
CA TRP A 203 15.83 -19.61 -8.80
C TRP A 203 16.53 -20.80 -9.45
N GLU A 204 17.09 -20.64 -10.65
CA GLU A 204 17.85 -21.69 -11.32
C GLU A 204 19.21 -21.89 -10.66
N PRO A 205 19.56 -23.13 -10.22
CA PRO A 205 20.86 -23.39 -9.60
C PRO A 205 22.07 -23.00 -10.44
N THR A 206 21.97 -23.12 -11.76
CA THR A 206 23.00 -22.77 -12.75
C THR A 206 23.26 -21.26 -12.80
N TYR A 207 22.22 -20.44 -12.60
CA TYR A 207 22.31 -18.97 -12.65
C TYR A 207 22.81 -18.35 -11.33
N ARG A 208 22.86 -19.12 -10.25
CA ARG A 208 23.17 -18.61 -8.89
C ARG A 208 24.51 -17.87 -8.80
N LYS A 209 25.57 -18.41 -9.42
CA LYS A 209 26.91 -17.77 -9.41
C LYS A 209 26.89 -16.44 -10.14
N THR A 210 26.27 -16.40 -11.31
CA THR A 210 26.10 -15.20 -12.11
C THR A 210 25.31 -14.14 -11.34
N LEU A 211 24.23 -14.52 -10.68
CA LEU A 211 23.41 -13.63 -9.86
C LEU A 211 24.22 -13.01 -8.71
N ILE A 212 24.98 -13.83 -7.99
CA ILE A 212 25.86 -13.32 -6.92
C ILE A 212 26.88 -12.33 -7.48
N SER A 213 27.50 -12.61 -8.63
CA SER A 213 28.47 -11.73 -9.26
C SER A 213 27.83 -10.38 -9.68
N ILE A 214 26.61 -10.40 -10.25
CA ILE A 214 25.89 -9.19 -10.61
C ILE A 214 25.61 -8.35 -9.35
N MET A 215 25.05 -8.98 -8.31
CA MET A 215 24.71 -8.28 -7.07
C MET A 215 25.95 -7.76 -6.35
N ASP A 216 27.08 -8.47 -6.42
CA ASP A 216 28.36 -8.02 -5.87
C ASP A 216 28.91 -6.80 -6.61
N SER A 217 28.82 -6.79 -7.92
CA SER A 217 29.23 -5.64 -8.74
C SER A 217 28.43 -4.39 -8.40
N LEU A 218 27.08 -4.51 -8.39
CA LEU A 218 26.19 -3.40 -8.05
C LEU A 218 26.36 -2.94 -6.59
N ASN A 219 26.63 -3.87 -5.67
CA ASN A 219 26.91 -3.52 -4.28
C ASN A 219 28.21 -2.75 -4.12
N ASN A 220 29.27 -3.12 -4.86
CA ASN A 220 30.52 -2.39 -4.84
C ASN A 220 30.35 -0.98 -5.45
N GLU A 221 29.54 -0.82 -6.50
CA GLU A 221 29.15 0.47 -7.03
C GLU A 221 28.44 1.32 -5.97
N ALA A 222 27.46 0.74 -5.24
CA ALA A 222 26.76 1.41 -4.15
C ALA A 222 27.73 1.84 -3.03
N TYR A 223 28.68 1.00 -2.64
CA TYR A 223 29.69 1.35 -1.60
C TYR A 223 30.63 2.45 -2.04
N ASN A 224 30.98 2.51 -3.33
CA ASN A 224 31.82 3.60 -3.88
C ASN A 224 31.17 4.98 -3.79
N MET A 225 29.82 5.04 -3.71
CA MET A 225 29.06 6.27 -3.47
C MET A 225 29.15 6.75 -1.99
N LYS A 226 29.69 5.93 -1.08
CA LYS A 226 29.85 6.20 0.35
C LYS A 226 28.55 6.59 1.08
N PRO A 227 27.45 5.85 0.91
CA PRO A 227 26.22 6.11 1.63
C PRO A 227 26.35 5.71 3.11
N LYS A 228 25.32 6.04 3.92
CA LYS A 228 25.19 5.55 5.31
C LYS A 228 24.54 4.16 5.40
N LEU A 229 23.86 3.72 4.35
CA LEU A 229 23.19 2.43 4.27
C LEU A 229 23.07 2.02 2.79
N VAL A 230 23.23 0.73 2.50
CA VAL A 230 22.89 0.16 1.20
C VAL A 230 21.62 -0.70 1.33
N LEU A 231 20.68 -0.51 0.41
CA LEU A 231 19.41 -1.23 0.33
C LEU A 231 19.38 -2.11 -0.93
N TRP A 232 19.18 -3.43 -0.73
CA TRP A 232 18.92 -4.39 -1.79
C TRP A 232 17.42 -4.69 -1.90
N PRO A 233 16.93 -5.19 -3.06
CA PRO A 233 15.52 -5.50 -3.24
C PRO A 233 15.07 -6.76 -2.48
N GLU A 234 13.76 -7.06 -2.58
CA GLU A 234 13.10 -8.24 -2.03
C GLU A 234 13.71 -9.54 -2.58
N ALA A 235 13.95 -10.49 -1.68
CA ALA A 235 14.48 -11.82 -2.01
C ALA A 235 15.66 -11.74 -3.01
N ALA A 236 16.63 -10.84 -2.78
CA ALA A 236 17.68 -10.50 -3.73
C ALA A 236 18.51 -11.70 -4.19
N LEU A 237 18.80 -12.64 -3.28
CA LEU A 237 19.51 -13.87 -3.57
C LEU A 237 18.67 -15.11 -3.19
N PRO A 238 18.72 -16.21 -4.00
CA PRO A 238 17.98 -17.44 -3.73
C PRO A 238 18.72 -18.33 -2.69
N VAL A 239 18.97 -17.76 -1.53
CA VAL A 239 19.70 -18.42 -0.44
C VAL A 239 19.07 -18.11 0.92
N TYR A 240 19.18 -19.07 1.84
CA TYR A 240 18.90 -18.80 3.26
C TYR A 240 20.09 -18.07 3.87
N MET A 241 20.10 -16.75 3.75
CA MET A 241 21.29 -15.94 4.05
C MET A 241 21.83 -16.18 5.46
N ARG A 242 20.96 -16.32 6.45
CA ARG A 242 21.37 -16.52 7.86
C ARG A 242 22.27 -17.72 8.10
N VAL A 243 22.11 -18.79 7.32
CA VAL A 243 22.86 -20.05 7.46
C VAL A 243 23.80 -20.33 6.28
N SER A 244 23.89 -19.44 5.33
CA SER A 244 24.75 -19.56 4.16
C SER A 244 26.18 -19.11 4.48
N SER A 245 27.19 -19.77 3.88
CA SER A 245 28.58 -19.31 3.92
C SER A 245 28.79 -17.93 3.29
N ILE A 246 27.88 -17.52 2.37
CA ILE A 246 27.87 -16.20 1.75
C ILE A 246 27.63 -15.09 2.79
N LYS A 247 26.98 -15.39 3.91
CA LYS A 247 26.77 -14.44 5.01
C LYS A 247 28.09 -13.80 5.46
N GLN A 248 29.13 -14.62 5.67
CA GLN A 248 30.44 -14.13 6.12
C GLN A 248 31.09 -13.16 5.11
N VAL A 249 30.82 -13.36 3.81
CA VAL A 249 31.31 -12.46 2.77
C VAL A 249 30.71 -11.06 2.93
N TYR A 250 29.39 -10.97 3.17
CA TYR A 250 28.73 -9.68 3.34
C TYR A 250 29.01 -9.04 4.70
N GLU A 251 29.16 -9.83 5.77
CA GLU A 251 29.62 -9.34 7.07
C GLU A 251 31.02 -8.69 6.94
N LYS A 252 31.93 -9.34 6.23
CA LYS A 252 33.27 -8.80 5.96
C LYS A 252 33.21 -7.53 5.13
N LYS A 253 32.40 -7.48 4.06
CA LYS A 253 32.22 -6.28 3.23
C LYS A 253 31.67 -5.09 4.03
N VAL A 254 30.69 -5.31 4.92
CA VAL A 254 30.17 -4.28 5.81
C VAL A 254 31.23 -3.77 6.78
N TYR A 255 32.00 -4.68 7.35
CA TYR A 255 33.11 -4.29 8.25
C TYR A 255 34.18 -3.49 7.53
N GLU A 256 34.63 -3.92 6.34
CA GLU A 256 35.68 -3.23 5.55
C GLU A 256 35.21 -1.88 5.00
N SER A 257 33.97 -1.77 4.57
CA SER A 257 33.41 -0.51 4.04
C SER A 257 32.97 0.46 5.13
N ASN A 258 32.73 -0.03 6.33
CA ASN A 258 32.04 0.67 7.43
C ASN A 258 30.65 1.19 7.02
N ILE A 259 29.94 0.47 6.11
CA ILE A 259 28.63 0.82 5.60
C ILE A 259 27.66 -0.38 5.81
N PRO A 260 26.61 -0.23 6.61
CA PRO A 260 25.60 -1.25 6.80
C PRO A 260 24.86 -1.62 5.49
N LEU A 261 24.39 -2.85 5.44
CA LEU A 261 23.63 -3.40 4.32
C LEU A 261 22.34 -4.05 4.80
N ILE A 262 21.21 -3.73 4.16
CA ILE A 262 19.96 -4.45 4.33
C ILE A 262 19.57 -5.12 3.02
N MET A 263 19.33 -6.42 3.03
CA MET A 263 18.96 -7.19 1.86
C MET A 263 17.74 -8.07 2.09
N GLY A 264 16.88 -8.17 1.06
CA GLY A 264 15.78 -9.13 1.05
C GLY A 264 16.30 -10.57 0.95
N THR A 265 15.76 -11.46 1.77
CA THR A 265 16.17 -12.85 1.87
C THR A 265 14.99 -13.76 2.19
N VAL A 266 15.17 -15.05 1.97
CA VAL A 266 14.31 -16.09 2.54
C VAL A 266 14.97 -16.61 3.81
N ASP A 267 14.20 -16.82 4.87
CA ASP A 267 14.69 -17.40 6.12
C ASP A 267 13.81 -18.58 6.58
N PHE A 268 14.30 -19.36 7.54
CA PHE A 268 13.52 -20.40 8.16
C PHE A 268 13.80 -20.51 9.65
N LYS A 269 12.78 -20.90 10.42
CA LYS A 269 12.92 -21.33 11.80
C LYS A 269 12.49 -22.80 11.89
N ARG A 270 13.24 -23.61 12.61
CA ARG A 270 12.83 -24.98 12.97
C ARG A 270 12.15 -24.90 14.33
N ASP A 271 10.89 -25.29 14.38
CA ASP A 271 10.20 -25.63 15.62
C ASP A 271 10.28 -27.15 15.81
N LYS A 272 9.93 -27.65 17.01
CA LYS A 272 10.05 -29.08 17.32
C LYS A 272 9.30 -30.02 16.36
N VAL A 273 8.26 -29.48 15.68
CA VAL A 273 7.37 -30.27 14.81
C VAL A 273 7.48 -29.82 13.34
N ASP A 274 7.66 -28.53 13.05
CA ASP A 274 7.58 -28.00 11.69
C ASP A 274 8.71 -27.03 11.35
N ARG A 275 9.03 -26.96 10.05
CA ARG A 275 9.91 -25.94 9.49
C ARG A 275 9.07 -24.79 8.95
N LYS A 276 9.09 -23.63 9.62
CA LYS A 276 8.48 -22.40 9.13
C LYS A 276 9.44 -21.65 8.23
N VAL A 277 8.98 -21.25 7.05
CA VAL A 277 9.75 -20.48 6.06
C VAL A 277 9.17 -19.07 5.98
N PHE A 278 10.04 -18.07 5.89
CA PHE A 278 9.64 -16.66 5.92
C PHE A 278 10.24 -15.91 4.72
N ASN A 279 9.45 -15.03 4.13
CA ASN A 279 9.96 -13.93 3.35
C ASN A 279 10.47 -12.89 4.35
N GLY A 280 11.67 -12.35 4.17
CA GLY A 280 12.25 -11.46 5.16
C GLY A 280 13.38 -10.61 4.63
N SER A 281 13.98 -9.85 5.55
CA SER A 281 15.16 -9.03 5.32
C SER A 281 16.20 -9.31 6.38
N ILE A 282 17.46 -9.37 5.97
CA ILE A 282 18.59 -9.41 6.88
C ILE A 282 19.32 -8.07 6.82
N TYR A 283 19.57 -7.50 7.97
CA TYR A 283 20.38 -6.32 8.17
C TYR A 283 21.76 -6.75 8.70
N PHE A 284 22.79 -6.39 7.97
CA PHE A 284 24.18 -6.47 8.38
C PHE A 284 24.61 -5.12 8.89
N GLY A 285 24.59 -4.96 10.21
CA GLY A 285 25.03 -3.73 10.87
C GLY A 285 26.47 -3.78 11.30
N LEU A 286 27.00 -2.66 11.73
CA LEU A 286 28.41 -2.55 12.21
C LEU A 286 28.61 -3.30 13.53
N ASN A 287 27.61 -3.33 14.40
CA ASN A 287 27.68 -3.94 15.73
C ASN A 287 26.82 -5.19 15.89
N GLU A 288 25.72 -5.29 15.13
CA GLU A 288 24.78 -6.40 15.24
C GLU A 288 24.11 -6.70 13.90
N ASN A 289 23.71 -7.94 13.72
CA ASN A 289 22.85 -8.35 12.61
C ASN A 289 21.44 -8.55 13.12
N LYS A 290 20.44 -8.10 12.35
CA LYS A 290 19.02 -8.30 12.66
C LYS A 290 18.27 -8.89 11.48
N ILE A 291 17.19 -9.61 11.77
CA ILE A 291 16.31 -10.18 10.75
C ILE A 291 14.89 -9.69 11.01
N TYR A 292 14.25 -9.24 9.95
CA TYR A 292 12.82 -8.96 9.89
C TYR A 292 12.13 -10.04 9.08
N HIS A 293 11.02 -10.59 9.57
CA HIS A 293 10.14 -11.49 8.85
C HIS A 293 8.86 -10.74 8.46
N LYS A 294 8.48 -10.81 7.20
CA LYS A 294 7.30 -10.17 6.62
C LYS A 294 6.05 -10.49 7.44
N LEU A 295 5.37 -9.45 7.92
CA LEU A 295 4.19 -9.55 8.77
C LEU A 295 2.93 -9.89 7.98
N LEU A 296 2.81 -9.30 6.78
CA LEU A 296 1.63 -9.42 5.95
C LEU A 296 1.95 -10.02 4.60
N LEU A 297 1.47 -11.23 4.38
CA LEU A 297 1.71 -12.01 3.17
C LEU A 297 0.64 -11.73 2.10
N VAL A 298 1.03 -11.92 0.84
CA VAL A 298 0.10 -11.81 -0.30
C VAL A 298 -0.81 -13.04 -0.34
N PRO A 299 -2.15 -12.88 -0.22
CA PRO A 299 -3.07 -13.99 -0.32
C PRO A 299 -2.93 -14.74 -1.64
N PHE A 300 -2.98 -16.07 -1.58
CA PHE A 300 -2.86 -17.02 -2.70
C PHE A 300 -1.51 -17.04 -3.44
N ALA A 301 -0.63 -16.05 -3.22
CA ALA A 301 0.72 -16.04 -3.79
C ALA A 301 1.80 -16.47 -2.77
N GLU A 302 1.69 -16.02 -1.54
CA GLU A 302 2.65 -16.34 -0.48
C GLU A 302 2.08 -17.32 0.55
N TYR A 303 0.77 -17.35 0.73
CA TYR A 303 0.07 -18.30 1.61
C TYR A 303 -1.38 -18.51 1.15
N ILE A 304 -2.04 -19.55 1.65
CA ILE A 304 -3.47 -19.77 1.43
C ILE A 304 -4.26 -19.27 2.64
N PRO A 305 -5.13 -18.24 2.45
CA PRO A 305 -5.97 -17.73 3.53
C PRO A 305 -6.80 -18.83 4.18
N LEU A 306 -6.93 -18.78 5.52
CA LEU A 306 -7.71 -19.71 6.33
C LEU A 306 -7.24 -21.19 6.30
N SER A 307 -6.12 -21.51 5.66
CA SER A 307 -5.60 -22.89 5.58
C SER A 307 -5.22 -23.47 6.96
N GLU A 308 -4.91 -22.63 7.94
CA GLU A 308 -4.69 -23.09 9.32
C GLU A 308 -5.99 -23.54 10.02
N LYS A 309 -7.13 -22.92 9.67
CA LYS A 309 -8.45 -23.26 10.23
C LYS A 309 -9.12 -24.41 9.50
N PHE A 310 -8.93 -24.50 8.19
CA PHE A 310 -9.56 -25.48 7.30
C PHE A 310 -8.50 -26.30 6.58
N SER A 311 -8.20 -27.50 7.10
CA SER A 311 -7.09 -28.35 6.63
C SER A 311 -7.21 -28.73 5.15
N PHE A 312 -8.44 -28.85 4.60
CA PHE A 312 -8.64 -29.14 3.17
C PHE A 312 -8.08 -28.04 2.26
N LEU A 313 -8.00 -26.78 2.73
CA LEU A 313 -7.43 -25.68 1.96
C LEU A 313 -5.92 -25.84 1.76
N LYS A 314 -5.21 -26.56 2.64
CA LYS A 314 -3.77 -26.87 2.49
C LYS A 314 -3.48 -27.72 1.26
N GLN A 315 -4.48 -28.43 0.74
CA GLN A 315 -4.33 -29.26 -0.46
C GLN A 315 -4.42 -28.44 -1.75
N LEU A 316 -4.92 -27.20 -1.66
CA LEU A 316 -5.00 -26.29 -2.81
C LEU A 316 -3.57 -25.85 -3.19
N ASN A 317 -3.27 -25.92 -4.46
CA ASN A 317 -1.99 -25.47 -5.00
C ASN A 317 -2.21 -24.40 -6.08
N PHE A 318 -1.92 -23.16 -5.70
CA PHE A 318 -1.95 -22.00 -6.61
C PHE A 318 -0.53 -21.62 -7.06
N GLY A 319 0.49 -22.44 -6.79
CA GLY A 319 1.89 -22.08 -6.99
C GLY A 319 2.45 -21.16 -5.89
N GLN A 320 1.76 -21.07 -4.73
CA GLN A 320 2.16 -20.22 -3.62
C GLN A 320 3.45 -20.69 -2.94
N ALA A 321 4.18 -19.72 -2.35
CA ALA A 321 5.45 -19.97 -1.67
C ALA A 321 5.32 -20.65 -0.29
N ASN A 322 4.10 -20.72 0.28
CA ASN A 322 3.82 -21.28 1.62
C ASN A 322 4.66 -20.65 2.75
N PHE A 323 4.79 -19.33 2.73
CA PHE A 323 5.46 -18.59 3.79
C PHE A 323 4.62 -18.51 5.07
N SER A 324 5.31 -18.35 6.20
CA SER A 324 4.73 -18.06 7.50
C SER A 324 4.78 -16.56 7.79
N HIS A 325 3.77 -16.05 8.51
CA HIS A 325 3.74 -14.66 8.97
C HIS A 325 4.83 -14.39 10.01
N GLY A 326 5.49 -13.23 9.91
CA GLY A 326 6.28 -12.65 10.99
C GLY A 326 5.39 -12.20 12.16
N SER A 327 6.02 -11.82 13.28
CA SER A 327 5.31 -11.43 14.50
C SER A 327 5.78 -10.10 15.10
N GLU A 328 6.87 -9.53 14.61
CA GLU A 328 7.54 -8.40 15.24
C GLU A 328 7.74 -7.23 14.28
N PHE A 329 7.45 -6.03 14.77
CA PHE A 329 7.82 -4.78 14.10
C PHE A 329 9.30 -4.47 14.37
N THR A 330 10.19 -5.04 13.56
CA THR A 330 11.63 -4.92 13.73
C THR A 330 12.14 -3.54 13.31
N THR A 331 12.94 -2.90 14.16
CA THR A 331 13.70 -1.69 13.85
C THR A 331 15.19 -1.99 13.76
N PHE A 332 15.86 -1.31 12.83
CA PHE A 332 17.29 -1.47 12.56
C PHE A 332 18.05 -0.21 13.01
N PRO A 333 19.17 -0.34 13.73
CA PRO A 333 19.97 0.81 14.11
C PRO A 333 20.76 1.36 12.92
N LEU A 334 20.82 2.68 12.81
CA LEU A 334 21.68 3.39 11.86
C LEU A 334 22.18 4.67 12.50
N ASP A 335 23.47 4.74 12.81
CA ASP A 335 24.07 5.78 13.65
C ASP A 335 23.28 5.91 14.99
N SER A 336 22.75 7.11 15.28
CA SER A 336 21.96 7.43 16.48
C SER A 336 20.45 7.25 16.32
N ILE A 337 19.98 6.69 15.20
CA ILE A 337 18.55 6.54 14.88
C ILE A 337 18.18 5.09 14.57
N TYR A 338 16.88 4.85 14.46
CA TYR A 338 16.34 3.59 13.94
C TYR A 338 15.58 3.82 12.64
N PHE A 339 15.62 2.84 11.76
CA PHE A 339 14.77 2.74 10.57
C PHE A 339 14.08 1.38 10.53
N SER A 340 13.10 1.22 9.65
CA SER A 340 12.44 -0.07 9.43
C SER A 340 12.27 -0.35 7.94
N ASN A 341 12.08 -1.63 7.64
CA ASN A 341 11.88 -2.12 6.29
C ASN A 341 10.49 -2.68 6.08
N ILE A 342 9.86 -2.30 5.00
CA ILE A 342 8.58 -2.80 4.51
C ILE A 342 8.84 -3.71 3.31
N ILE A 343 8.18 -4.87 3.25
CA ILE A 343 8.38 -5.80 2.14
C ILE A 343 7.13 -5.82 1.25
N CYS A 344 7.29 -5.30 0.03
CA CYS A 344 6.35 -5.43 -1.09
C CYS A 344 4.91 -5.04 -0.71
N TYR A 345 3.99 -6.00 -0.70
CA TYR A 345 2.55 -5.83 -0.42
C TYR A 345 2.25 -5.11 0.90
N GLU A 346 3.13 -5.20 1.90
CA GLU A 346 2.97 -4.49 3.17
C GLU A 346 2.83 -2.98 3.01
N SER A 347 3.43 -2.40 1.95
CA SER A 347 3.33 -0.96 1.66
C SER A 347 1.91 -0.52 1.32
N SER A 348 1.03 -1.45 0.95
CA SER A 348 -0.39 -1.17 0.73
C SER A 348 -1.18 -0.98 2.04
N HIS A 349 -0.65 -1.47 3.17
CA HIS A 349 -1.31 -1.47 4.47
C HIS A 349 -0.74 -0.36 5.38
N PRO A 350 -1.49 0.71 5.63
CA PRO A 350 -1.04 1.80 6.51
C PRO A 350 -0.69 1.31 7.93
N SER A 351 -1.37 0.28 8.42
CA SER A 351 -1.14 -0.29 9.76
C SER A 351 0.27 -0.83 9.94
N ILE A 352 0.89 -1.38 8.88
CA ILE A 352 2.27 -1.87 8.92
C ILE A 352 3.25 -0.71 9.05
N ALA A 353 3.15 0.29 8.18
CA ALA A 353 4.00 1.48 8.27
C ALA A 353 3.83 2.19 9.62
N ARG A 354 2.56 2.32 10.11
CA ARG A 354 2.25 2.88 11.42
C ARG A 354 2.92 2.10 12.55
N GLY A 355 2.89 0.77 12.51
CA GLY A 355 3.55 -0.06 13.50
C GLY A 355 5.05 0.23 13.59
N PHE A 356 5.74 0.34 12.47
CA PHE A 356 7.17 0.67 12.44
C PHE A 356 7.48 2.08 12.95
N ILE A 357 6.71 3.08 12.52
CA ILE A 357 6.89 4.47 12.96
C ILE A 357 6.67 4.59 14.49
N ASN A 358 5.63 3.95 15.02
CA ASN A 358 5.35 3.95 16.47
C ASN A 358 6.38 3.15 17.28
N ASN A 359 7.13 2.24 16.65
CA ASN A 359 8.28 1.56 17.24
C ASN A 359 9.61 2.33 17.06
N GLY A 360 9.55 3.61 16.64
CA GLY A 360 10.69 4.51 16.62
C GLY A 360 11.43 4.61 15.30
N ALA A 361 10.91 4.04 14.21
CA ALA A 361 11.53 4.23 12.89
C ALA A 361 11.43 5.70 12.46
N ARG A 362 12.58 6.29 12.12
CA ARG A 362 12.71 7.69 11.67
C ARG A 362 12.55 7.83 10.15
N PHE A 363 12.78 6.77 9.40
CA PHE A 363 12.49 6.65 7.97
C PHE A 363 12.16 5.20 7.63
N LEU A 364 11.65 4.97 6.43
CA LEU A 364 11.26 3.65 5.96
C LEU A 364 12.03 3.26 4.69
N THR A 365 12.49 2.03 4.64
CA THR A 365 12.92 1.39 3.39
C THR A 365 11.81 0.49 2.87
N ILE A 366 11.70 0.34 1.56
CA ILE A 366 10.76 -0.60 0.93
C ILE A 366 11.53 -1.51 -0.01
N GLN A 367 11.41 -2.81 0.19
CA GLN A 367 11.92 -3.84 -0.71
C GLN A 367 10.78 -4.45 -1.50
N ALA A 368 10.93 -4.57 -2.81
CA ALA A 368 9.88 -5.12 -3.67
C ALA A 368 10.42 -5.98 -4.82
N ASN A 369 9.53 -6.78 -5.39
CA ASN A 369 9.75 -7.48 -6.64
C ASN A 369 8.45 -7.47 -7.46
N ASP A 370 8.32 -6.47 -8.32
CA ASP A 370 7.12 -6.26 -9.15
C ASP A 370 7.21 -6.97 -10.51
N ALA A 371 8.25 -7.76 -10.76
CA ALA A 371 8.47 -8.47 -12.03
C ALA A 371 7.27 -9.32 -12.46
N TRP A 372 6.57 -9.91 -11.49
CA TRP A 372 5.38 -10.74 -11.70
C TRP A 372 4.20 -9.99 -12.30
N LEU A 373 4.13 -8.67 -12.12
CA LEU A 373 3.04 -7.81 -12.59
C LEU A 373 3.29 -7.26 -13.99
N GLN A 374 4.43 -7.56 -14.60
CA GLN A 374 4.88 -7.01 -15.88
C GLN A 374 4.84 -5.46 -15.87
N ASN A 375 5.04 -4.78 -16.97
CA ASN A 375 4.95 -3.32 -17.03
C ASN A 375 3.48 -2.85 -17.07
N SER A 376 2.76 -3.08 -16.00
CA SER A 376 1.32 -2.80 -15.87
C SER A 376 1.00 -1.58 -15.03
N SER A 377 -0.31 -1.27 -14.92
CA SER A 377 -0.79 -0.28 -13.96
C SER A 377 -0.55 -0.71 -12.50
N GLY A 378 -0.47 -2.02 -12.22
CA GLY A 378 -0.21 -2.54 -10.87
C GLY A 378 1.13 -2.09 -10.31
N VAL A 379 2.19 -2.10 -11.12
CA VAL A 379 3.52 -1.60 -10.71
C VAL A 379 3.48 -0.12 -10.36
N ARG A 380 2.79 0.69 -11.18
CA ARG A 380 2.62 2.12 -10.93
C ARG A 380 1.79 2.38 -9.67
N GLN A 381 0.69 1.65 -9.50
CA GLN A 381 -0.14 1.72 -8.29
C GLN A 381 0.68 1.36 -7.04
N HIS A 382 1.50 0.31 -7.10
CA HIS A 382 2.32 -0.12 -5.99
C HIS A 382 3.35 0.95 -5.55
N PHE A 383 3.94 1.65 -6.51
CA PHE A 383 4.82 2.77 -6.19
C PHE A 383 4.07 3.96 -5.58
N GLU A 384 2.87 4.28 -6.07
CA GLU A 384 2.04 5.36 -5.54
C GLU A 384 1.53 5.07 -4.12
N LEU A 385 1.36 3.80 -3.72
CA LEU A 385 1.05 3.43 -2.34
C LEU A 385 2.17 3.84 -1.38
N ALA A 386 3.44 3.68 -1.77
CA ALA A 386 4.56 4.16 -0.97
C ALA A 386 4.50 5.67 -0.75
N ARG A 387 4.04 6.43 -1.76
CA ARG A 387 3.85 7.87 -1.68
C ARG A 387 2.82 8.27 -0.64
N LEU A 388 1.71 7.54 -0.55
CA LEU A 388 0.71 7.76 0.51
C LEU A 388 1.33 7.51 1.89
N ARG A 389 2.15 6.46 2.06
CA ARG A 389 2.85 6.17 3.33
C ARG A 389 3.78 7.31 3.73
N ALA A 390 4.53 7.91 2.78
CA ALA A 390 5.40 9.04 3.07
C ALA A 390 4.63 10.22 3.68
N ILE A 391 3.45 10.54 3.12
CA ILE A 391 2.62 11.66 3.56
C ILE A 391 1.91 11.35 4.89
N GLU A 392 1.31 10.16 5.03
CA GLU A 392 0.59 9.76 6.25
C GLU A 392 1.47 9.84 7.50
N PHE A 393 2.76 9.51 7.36
CA PHE A 393 3.70 9.47 8.47
C PHE A 393 4.74 10.60 8.45
N ARG A 394 4.69 11.50 7.47
CA ARG A 394 5.67 12.58 7.27
C ARG A 394 7.10 12.07 7.40
N THR A 395 7.40 11.01 6.66
CA THR A 395 8.68 10.32 6.68
C THR A 395 9.24 10.15 5.27
N GLY A 396 10.55 10.23 5.13
CA GLY A 396 11.23 9.85 3.89
C GLY A 396 11.13 8.35 3.65
N ILE A 397 11.01 7.99 2.38
CA ILE A 397 10.99 6.59 1.93
C ILE A 397 12.01 6.40 0.82
N ILE A 398 12.82 5.36 0.92
CA ILE A 398 13.62 4.85 -0.19
C ILE A 398 13.15 3.44 -0.55
N ARG A 399 12.90 3.21 -1.83
CA ARG A 399 12.39 1.94 -2.36
C ARG A 399 13.39 1.32 -3.33
N SER A 400 13.69 0.03 -3.12
CA SER A 400 14.44 -0.82 -4.01
C SER A 400 13.54 -1.95 -4.52
N ALA A 401 13.36 -2.02 -5.82
CA ALA A 401 12.66 -3.11 -6.49
C ALA A 401 13.64 -3.97 -7.28
N ASN A 402 13.44 -5.28 -7.35
CA ASN A 402 14.24 -6.12 -8.25
C ASN A 402 13.99 -5.72 -9.72
N THR A 403 12.75 -5.84 -10.15
CA THR A 403 12.20 -5.29 -11.38
C THR A 403 10.91 -4.59 -11.00
N GLY A 404 10.82 -3.29 -11.27
CA GLY A 404 9.71 -2.47 -10.77
C GLY A 404 10.05 -1.00 -10.87
N ILE A 405 9.48 -0.20 -10.00
CA ILE A 405 9.81 1.22 -9.87
C ILE A 405 10.51 1.42 -8.53
N SER A 406 11.78 1.79 -8.56
CA SER A 406 12.55 2.21 -7.39
C SER A 406 12.58 3.72 -7.26
N GLY A 407 12.98 4.26 -6.11
CA GLY A 407 13.15 5.71 -5.98
C GLY A 407 13.14 6.21 -4.54
N ILE A 408 13.20 7.53 -4.42
CA ILE A 408 13.19 8.26 -3.15
C ILE A 408 11.99 9.20 -3.13
N ILE A 409 11.24 9.15 -2.04
CA ILE A 409 10.03 9.94 -1.81
C ILE A 409 10.22 10.72 -0.51
N ASP A 410 9.98 12.03 -0.57
CA ASP A 410 10.09 12.88 0.61
C ASP A 410 8.79 12.92 1.45
N PRO A 411 8.78 13.52 2.65
CA PRO A 411 7.62 13.58 3.54
C PRO A 411 6.41 14.34 2.98
N THR A 412 6.56 15.10 1.88
CA THR A 412 5.46 15.75 1.18
C THR A 412 4.83 14.86 0.10
N GLY A 413 5.44 13.70 -0.14
CA GLY A 413 5.08 12.81 -1.24
C GLY A 413 5.73 13.19 -2.58
N LEU A 414 6.65 14.15 -2.61
CA LEU A 414 7.40 14.50 -3.82
C LEU A 414 8.43 13.39 -4.12
N ILE A 415 8.46 12.95 -5.36
CA ILE A 415 9.43 11.98 -5.84
C ILE A 415 10.73 12.72 -6.16
N LYS A 416 11.79 12.45 -5.38
CA LYS A 416 13.11 13.06 -5.56
C LYS A 416 13.97 12.32 -6.57
N HIS A 417 13.81 10.99 -6.62
CA HIS A 417 14.48 10.13 -7.59
C HIS A 417 13.54 9.01 -8.02
N LYS A 418 13.64 8.56 -9.26
CA LYS A 418 12.78 7.49 -9.79
C LYS A 418 13.52 6.70 -10.86
N VAL A 419 13.64 5.39 -10.64
CA VAL A 419 14.11 4.40 -11.60
C VAL A 419 12.89 3.75 -12.24
N ASN A 420 12.84 3.65 -13.58
CA ASN A 420 11.69 3.08 -14.26
C ASN A 420 11.70 1.54 -14.22
N PHE A 421 10.57 0.97 -14.59
CA PHE A 421 10.43 -0.47 -14.75
C PHE A 421 11.43 -1.00 -15.79
N SER A 422 12.10 -2.11 -15.46
CA SER A 422 13.14 -2.78 -16.29
C SER A 422 14.46 -2.03 -16.49
N ASP A 423 14.68 -0.89 -15.85
CA ASP A 423 16.00 -0.28 -15.81
C ASP A 423 16.87 -0.98 -14.74
N GLN A 424 18.18 -1.10 -15.00
CA GLN A 424 19.16 -1.47 -13.99
C GLN A 424 19.87 -0.22 -13.53
N GLU A 425 19.85 0.05 -12.22
CA GLU A 425 20.45 1.26 -11.68
C GLU A 425 20.88 1.08 -10.23
N VAL A 426 22.01 1.69 -9.89
CA VAL A 426 22.42 1.98 -8.52
C VAL A 426 22.31 3.47 -8.30
N PHE A 427 21.53 3.89 -7.32
CA PHE A 427 21.30 5.30 -7.03
C PHE A 427 21.40 5.56 -5.53
N GLN A 428 21.70 6.81 -5.18
CA GLN A 428 21.65 7.25 -3.80
C GLN A 428 20.95 8.59 -3.68
N GLY A 429 20.54 8.91 -2.46
CA GLY A 429 20.03 10.22 -2.12
C GLY A 429 19.64 10.34 -0.65
N ASP A 430 19.26 11.55 -0.28
CA ASP A 430 18.94 11.90 1.09
C ASP A 430 17.52 11.51 1.44
N VAL A 431 17.39 10.60 2.40
CA VAL A 431 16.12 10.15 2.94
C VAL A 431 15.82 10.96 4.20
N LEU A 432 14.78 11.78 4.16
CA LEU A 432 14.44 12.70 5.23
C LEU A 432 13.84 11.96 6.43
N LEU A 433 14.29 12.34 7.64
CA LEU A 433 13.86 11.71 8.88
C LEU A 433 12.60 12.38 9.42
N ASN A 434 11.60 11.62 9.88
CA ASN A 434 10.44 12.21 10.53
C ASN A 434 10.84 13.00 11.79
N LYS A 435 10.08 14.06 12.11
CA LYS A 435 10.30 14.93 13.28
C LYS A 435 9.32 14.66 14.43
N GLY A 436 8.59 13.58 14.37
CA GLY A 436 7.56 13.24 15.35
C GLY A 436 6.38 12.54 14.68
N LEU A 437 5.43 12.13 15.52
CA LEU A 437 4.26 11.42 15.05
C LEU A 437 3.23 12.38 14.44
N THR A 438 2.69 12.04 13.27
CA THR A 438 1.51 12.71 12.72
C THR A 438 0.28 12.38 13.55
N PHE A 439 -0.84 13.11 13.35
CA PHE A 439 -2.11 12.74 13.97
C PHE A 439 -2.52 11.31 13.59
N TYR A 440 -2.39 10.98 12.30
CA TYR A 440 -2.69 9.62 11.84
C TYR A 440 -1.76 8.56 12.45
N ALA A 441 -0.47 8.85 12.60
CA ALA A 441 0.45 7.93 13.28
C ALA A 441 0.04 7.67 14.74
N SER A 442 -0.38 8.72 15.47
CA SER A 442 -0.78 8.63 16.86
C SER A 442 -2.12 7.92 17.04
N PHE A 443 -3.15 8.34 16.32
CA PHE A 443 -4.54 7.89 16.54
C PHE A 443 -5.02 6.83 15.52
N GLY A 444 -4.26 6.58 14.44
CA GLY A 444 -4.61 5.59 13.42
C GLY A 444 -5.94 5.92 12.74
N ASN A 445 -6.78 4.90 12.62
CA ASN A 445 -8.04 4.97 11.87
C ASN A 445 -9.18 5.66 12.64
N LEU A 446 -8.89 6.61 13.55
CA LEU A 446 -9.92 7.31 14.34
C LEU A 446 -10.98 7.95 13.45
N PHE A 447 -10.57 8.60 12.35
CA PHE A 447 -11.49 9.21 11.40
C PHE A 447 -12.48 8.18 10.83
N SER A 448 -11.98 7.03 10.38
CA SER A 448 -12.80 5.95 9.83
C SER A 448 -13.72 5.32 10.87
N GLN A 449 -13.24 5.17 12.11
CA GLN A 449 -14.03 4.67 13.24
C GLN A 449 -15.18 5.64 13.59
N LEU A 450 -14.93 6.94 13.58
CA LEU A 450 -15.98 7.95 13.78
C LEU A 450 -17.02 7.90 12.66
N CYS A 451 -16.61 7.77 11.39
CA CYS A 451 -17.53 7.58 10.29
C CYS A 451 -18.41 6.33 10.48
N PHE A 452 -17.82 5.21 10.89
CA PHE A 452 -18.55 3.97 11.17
C PHE A 452 -19.58 4.15 12.29
N VAL A 453 -19.19 4.75 13.43
CA VAL A 453 -20.10 5.02 14.55
C VAL A 453 -21.27 5.91 14.10
N LEU A 454 -21.02 6.95 13.31
CA LEU A 454 -22.07 7.82 12.77
C LEU A 454 -23.06 7.04 11.91
N ILE A 455 -22.61 6.12 11.05
CA ILE A 455 -23.49 5.26 10.24
C ILE A 455 -24.34 4.37 11.14
N LEU A 456 -23.77 3.76 12.17
CA LEU A 456 -24.52 2.92 13.10
C LEU A 456 -25.58 3.71 13.87
N LEU A 457 -25.25 4.90 14.36
CA LEU A 457 -26.18 5.78 15.08
C LEU A 457 -27.34 6.22 14.18
N GLN A 458 -27.06 6.58 12.94
CA GLN A 458 -28.11 6.94 11.97
C GLN A 458 -29.01 5.75 11.61
N GLY A 459 -28.43 4.57 11.43
CA GLY A 459 -29.19 3.33 11.23
C GLY A 459 -30.12 3.03 12.40
N ALA A 460 -29.61 3.09 13.62
CA ALA A 460 -30.37 2.86 14.85
C ALA A 460 -31.50 3.91 15.02
N PHE A 461 -31.19 5.20 14.80
CA PHE A 461 -32.19 6.26 14.87
C PHE A 461 -33.36 6.04 13.91
N ILE A 462 -33.08 5.66 12.65
CA ILE A 462 -34.11 5.38 11.65
C ILE A 462 -34.98 4.17 12.04
N LEU A 463 -34.40 3.17 12.66
CA LEU A 463 -35.14 1.99 13.11
C LEU A 463 -36.06 2.28 14.32
N ILE A 464 -35.60 3.13 15.25
CA ILE A 464 -36.34 3.52 16.45
C ILE A 464 -37.44 4.53 16.12
N SER A 465 -37.16 5.54 15.28
CA SER A 465 -38.12 6.60 14.95
C SER A 465 -39.35 6.14 14.14
N LYS A 466 -39.40 4.87 13.75
CA LYS A 466 -40.54 4.23 13.05
C LYS A 466 -41.45 3.41 13.96
N LYS A 467 -41.13 3.36 15.26
CA LYS A 467 -42.07 2.87 16.29
C LYS A 467 -42.87 4.03 16.90
#